data_0850626a473befccb36b1d7e298ee4d2
#
_entry.id   0850626a473befccb36b1d7e298ee4d2
#
_cell.length_a   1.000
_cell.length_b   1.000
_cell.length_c   1.000
_cell.angle_alpha   90.00
_cell.angle_beta   90.00
_cell.angle_gamma   90.00
#
_symmetry.space_group_name_H-M   'P 1'
#
loop_
_entity.id
_entity.type
_entity.pdbx_description
1 polymer ?
#
loop_
_entity_poly.entity_id
_entity_poly.type
_entity_poly.pdbx_seq_one_letter_code
_entity_poly.pdbx_strand_id
1 'polypeptide(L)'
;MQKKSEAFPKKIYLKPALEERLAQILAVPLTVAAAPFGYGKTTAVKKVLLSLSVDMLWDTCYTGAEAAFWRCFVKSLQTAGVNTASLTWQELPRNAATRQRVIEVLQASNLKKTVVFVWNNYHLLGSEDCDKLLLALAKADLPNWHFVLLTQRPPDFTLDELVLKGECLYLQPKDFAFEVSDIIVYYRKNGIVLERRAAENLLAATEGWVSALYLYLRQYHNGQSPQTGEELLRLVQAVAYN
;
A
#
# COMPACT_ATOMS: atom_id res chain seq x y z
N MET A 1 34.04 14.58 -16.92
CA MET A 1 32.72 14.22 -17.49
C MET A 1 32.12 13.09 -16.66
N GLN A 2 31.24 13.41 -15.71
CA GLN A 2 30.48 12.41 -14.96
C GLN A 2 29.42 11.84 -15.90
N LYS A 3 29.50 10.53 -16.21
CA LYS A 3 28.41 9.80 -16.86
C LYS A 3 27.20 9.90 -15.92
N LYS A 4 26.15 10.63 -16.32
CA LYS A 4 24.82 10.49 -15.74
C LYS A 4 24.48 8.99 -15.76
N SER A 5 24.36 8.38 -14.59
CA SER A 5 23.83 7.04 -14.46
C SER A 5 22.44 7.05 -15.09
N GLU A 6 22.31 6.47 -16.28
CA GLU A 6 21.00 6.21 -16.86
C GLU A 6 20.22 5.38 -15.87
N ALA A 7 19.11 5.93 -15.40
CA ALA A 7 18.24 5.23 -14.46
C ALA A 7 17.76 3.95 -15.14
N PHE A 8 18.16 2.80 -14.62
CA PHE A 8 17.78 1.49 -15.14
C PHE A 8 16.24 1.39 -15.21
N PRO A 9 15.66 1.16 -16.40
CA PRO A 9 14.20 1.11 -16.56
C PRO A 9 13.64 -0.11 -15.82
N LYS A 10 13.11 0.10 -14.64
CA LYS A 10 12.48 -0.93 -13.83
C LYS A 10 11.17 -1.37 -14.48
N LYS A 11 11.14 -2.56 -15.07
CA LYS A 11 9.89 -3.18 -15.51
C LYS A 11 9.19 -3.80 -14.30
N ILE A 12 8.07 -3.22 -13.93
CA ILE A 12 7.26 -3.68 -12.78
C ILE A 12 6.65 -5.04 -13.13
N TYR A 13 6.89 -6.02 -12.28
CA TYR A 13 6.18 -7.29 -12.25
C TYR A 13 5.25 -7.32 -11.03
N LEU A 14 4.01 -7.67 -11.27
CA LEU A 14 3.04 -7.96 -10.23
C LEU A 14 2.66 -9.43 -10.38
N LYS A 15 2.79 -10.20 -9.30
CA LYS A 15 2.43 -11.63 -9.33
C LYS A 15 0.91 -11.78 -9.53
N PRO A 16 0.46 -12.71 -10.39
CA PRO A 16 -0.96 -12.85 -10.73
C PRO A 16 -1.86 -13.04 -9.51
N ALA A 17 -1.47 -13.88 -8.57
CA ALA A 17 -2.24 -14.12 -7.35
C ALA A 17 -2.44 -12.86 -6.50
N LEU A 18 -1.44 -11.95 -6.45
CA LEU A 18 -1.59 -10.66 -5.76
C LEU A 18 -2.49 -9.71 -6.55
N GLU A 19 -2.39 -9.72 -7.89
CA GLU A 19 -3.23 -8.89 -8.78
C GLU A 19 -4.71 -9.27 -8.63
N GLU A 20 -5.03 -10.58 -8.62
CA GLU A 20 -6.40 -11.10 -8.38
C GLU A 20 -6.93 -10.72 -6.99
N ARG A 21 -6.09 -10.82 -5.95
CA ARG A 21 -6.49 -10.39 -4.61
C ARG A 21 -6.73 -8.87 -4.54
N LEU A 22 -5.85 -8.07 -5.11
CA LEU A 22 -6.00 -6.61 -5.13
C LEU A 22 -7.20 -6.15 -5.98
N ALA A 23 -7.64 -6.93 -6.97
CA ALA A 23 -8.86 -6.65 -7.72
C ALA A 23 -10.12 -6.68 -6.81
N GLN A 24 -10.04 -7.35 -5.65
CA GLN A 24 -11.13 -7.40 -4.66
C GLN A 24 -11.25 -6.13 -3.81
N ILE A 25 -10.38 -5.14 -3.97
CA ILE A 25 -10.45 -3.86 -3.24
C ILE A 25 -11.84 -3.23 -3.32
N LEU A 26 -12.50 -3.34 -4.48
CA LEU A 26 -13.85 -2.79 -4.69
C LEU A 26 -14.98 -3.69 -4.18
N ALA A 27 -14.68 -4.86 -3.67
CA ALA A 27 -15.67 -5.77 -3.09
C ALA A 27 -15.81 -5.62 -1.57
N VAL A 28 -14.90 -4.87 -0.93
CA VAL A 28 -14.87 -4.69 0.53
C VAL A 28 -14.75 -3.22 0.90
N PRO A 29 -15.32 -2.77 2.02
CA PRO A 29 -15.17 -1.38 2.48
C PRO A 29 -13.73 -1.05 2.90
N LEU A 30 -12.97 -2.00 3.45
CA LEU A 30 -11.61 -1.80 3.94
C LEU A 30 -10.63 -2.79 3.32
N THR A 31 -9.47 -2.30 2.89
CA THR A 31 -8.31 -3.12 2.54
C THR A 31 -7.12 -2.73 3.40
N VAL A 32 -6.48 -3.68 4.04
CA VAL A 32 -5.26 -3.47 4.82
C VAL A 32 -4.13 -4.27 4.18
N ALA A 33 -3.14 -3.56 3.64
CA ALA A 33 -1.92 -4.13 3.08
C ALA A 33 -0.77 -3.92 4.07
N ALA A 34 -0.56 -4.90 4.96
CA ALA A 34 0.46 -4.86 6.00
C ALA A 34 1.66 -5.73 5.62
N ALA A 35 2.78 -5.11 5.31
CA ALA A 35 4.06 -5.78 5.08
C ALA A 35 5.21 -4.80 5.36
N PRO A 36 6.40 -5.27 5.73
CA PRO A 36 7.58 -4.42 5.93
C PRO A 36 7.90 -3.55 4.71
N PHE A 37 8.82 -2.61 4.91
CA PHE A 37 9.34 -1.80 3.81
C PHE A 37 9.89 -2.67 2.67
N GLY A 38 9.73 -2.23 1.42
CA GLY A 38 10.34 -2.89 0.26
C GLY A 38 9.59 -4.10 -0.30
N TYR A 39 8.46 -4.49 0.25
CA TYR A 39 7.62 -5.57 -0.30
C TYR A 39 6.78 -5.14 -1.52
N GLY A 40 6.85 -3.88 -1.94
CA GLY A 40 6.17 -3.41 -3.15
C GLY A 40 4.70 -3.05 -2.99
N LYS A 41 4.16 -2.94 -1.76
CA LYS A 41 2.76 -2.58 -1.46
C LYS A 41 2.24 -1.40 -2.29
N THR A 42 2.92 -0.25 -2.16
CA THR A 42 2.55 0.99 -2.87
C THR A 42 2.52 0.81 -4.38
N THR A 43 3.52 0.12 -4.93
CA THR A 43 3.63 -0.16 -6.38
C THR A 43 2.49 -1.07 -6.85
N ALA A 44 2.19 -2.13 -6.09
CA ALA A 44 1.16 -3.09 -6.41
C ALA A 44 -0.23 -2.46 -6.39
N VAL A 45 -0.59 -1.80 -5.29
CA VAL A 45 -1.90 -1.15 -5.14
C VAL A 45 -2.09 -0.06 -6.18
N LYS A 46 -1.08 0.81 -6.38
CA LYS A 46 -1.16 1.86 -7.39
C LYS A 46 -1.35 1.32 -8.81
N LYS A 47 -0.64 0.23 -9.16
CA LYS A 47 -0.76 -0.40 -10.48
C LYS A 47 -2.17 -0.94 -10.70
N VAL A 48 -2.75 -1.62 -9.72
CA VAL A 48 -4.11 -2.17 -9.83
C VAL A 48 -5.15 -1.04 -9.88
N LEU A 49 -5.08 -0.04 -8.99
CA LEU A 49 -6.04 1.06 -8.98
C LEU A 49 -6.02 1.88 -10.28
N LEU A 50 -4.86 2.04 -10.92
CA LEU A 50 -4.76 2.70 -12.23
C LEU A 50 -5.41 1.90 -13.37
N SER A 51 -5.61 0.59 -13.22
CA SER A 51 -6.34 -0.25 -14.20
C SER A 51 -7.85 -0.26 -13.97
N LEU A 52 -8.31 0.24 -12.83
CA LEU A 52 -9.72 0.32 -12.47
C LEU A 52 -10.30 1.70 -12.82
N SER A 53 -11.57 1.75 -13.17
CA SER A 53 -12.30 3.00 -13.47
C SER A 53 -12.80 3.68 -12.19
N VAL A 54 -11.89 4.06 -11.30
CA VAL A 54 -12.18 4.66 -9.98
C VAL A 54 -11.52 6.02 -9.83
N ASP A 55 -12.06 6.85 -8.95
CA ASP A 55 -11.39 8.07 -8.50
C ASP A 55 -10.50 7.72 -7.31
N MET A 56 -9.19 7.85 -7.51
CA MET A 56 -8.20 7.50 -6.49
C MET A 56 -7.77 8.76 -5.72
N LEU A 57 -8.06 8.78 -4.43
CA LEU A 57 -7.56 9.78 -3.50
C LEU A 57 -6.39 9.16 -2.71
N TRP A 58 -5.23 9.82 -2.74
CA TRP A 58 -4.01 9.26 -2.17
C TRP A 58 -3.34 10.24 -1.23
N ASP A 59 -3.29 9.88 0.06
CA ASP A 59 -2.61 10.64 1.09
C ASP A 59 -1.47 9.83 1.72
N THR A 60 -0.45 10.53 2.21
CA THR A 60 0.67 9.92 2.93
C THR A 60 0.67 10.40 4.38
N CYS A 61 0.69 9.44 5.31
CA CYS A 61 0.74 9.71 6.74
C CYS A 61 2.16 9.96 7.21
N TYR A 62 2.28 10.81 8.23
CA TYR A 62 3.53 11.18 8.88
C TYR A 62 3.40 11.03 10.39
N THR A 63 4.52 10.85 11.08
CA THR A 63 4.58 10.60 12.52
C THR A 63 3.88 11.70 13.32
N GLY A 64 2.93 11.30 14.18
CA GLY A 64 2.22 12.19 15.11
C GLY A 64 1.38 13.28 14.45
N ALA A 65 1.07 13.16 13.15
CA ALA A 65 0.45 14.23 12.35
C ALA A 65 -1.09 14.07 12.24
N GLU A 66 -1.81 13.74 13.33
CA GLU A 66 -3.28 13.59 13.32
C GLU A 66 -4.01 14.77 12.68
N ALA A 67 -3.65 16.00 13.05
CA ALA A 67 -4.28 17.18 12.50
C ALA A 67 -3.99 17.36 11.00
N ALA A 68 -2.81 16.98 10.52
CA ALA A 68 -2.48 16.97 9.10
C ALA A 68 -3.26 15.88 8.36
N PHE A 69 -3.31 14.67 8.92
CA PHE A 69 -4.12 13.56 8.41
C PHE A 69 -5.58 14.00 8.20
N TRP A 70 -6.19 14.58 9.23
CA TRP A 70 -7.58 15.01 9.15
C TRP A 70 -7.78 16.11 8.09
N ARG A 71 -6.94 17.13 8.07
CA ARG A 71 -7.01 18.20 7.06
C ARG A 71 -6.85 17.67 5.63
N CYS A 72 -5.89 16.75 5.42
CA CYS A 72 -5.70 16.10 4.12
C CYS A 72 -6.94 15.32 3.72
N PHE A 73 -7.51 14.53 4.64
CA PHE A 73 -8.75 13.78 4.38
C PHE A 73 -9.88 14.69 3.94
N VAL A 74 -10.21 15.74 4.72
CA VAL A 74 -11.29 16.69 4.38
C VAL A 74 -11.02 17.39 3.05
N LYS A 75 -9.77 17.80 2.78
CA LYS A 75 -9.38 18.41 1.50
C LYS A 75 -9.58 17.44 0.33
N SER A 76 -9.21 16.19 0.51
CA SER A 76 -9.39 15.16 -0.53
C SER A 76 -10.86 14.88 -0.80
N LEU A 77 -11.72 14.87 0.24
CA LEU A 77 -13.18 14.79 0.08
C LEU A 77 -13.72 15.95 -0.77
N GLN A 78 -13.26 17.17 -0.53
CA GLN A 78 -13.65 18.35 -1.33
C GLN A 78 -13.22 18.22 -2.78
N THR A 79 -12.01 17.69 -3.02
CA THR A 79 -11.50 17.43 -4.38
C THR A 79 -12.38 16.40 -5.11
N ALA A 80 -12.94 15.44 -4.39
CA ALA A 80 -13.92 14.48 -4.92
C ALA A 80 -15.34 15.08 -5.10
N GLY A 81 -15.54 16.34 -4.78
CA GLY A 81 -16.83 17.03 -4.90
C GLY A 81 -17.79 16.82 -3.73
N VAL A 82 -17.30 16.33 -2.59
CA VAL A 82 -18.10 16.14 -1.38
C VAL A 82 -18.31 17.47 -0.68
N ASN A 83 -19.55 17.77 -0.27
CA ASN A 83 -19.85 18.94 0.54
C ASN A 83 -19.44 18.70 1.99
N THR A 84 -18.33 19.29 2.41
CA THR A 84 -17.76 19.15 3.75
C THR A 84 -18.09 20.33 4.69
N ALA A 85 -19.07 21.17 4.38
CA ALA A 85 -19.38 22.38 5.17
C ALA A 85 -19.75 22.08 6.63
N SER A 86 -20.28 20.90 6.92
CA SER A 86 -20.62 20.44 8.28
C SER A 86 -19.45 19.81 9.05
N LEU A 87 -18.29 19.62 8.40
CA LEU A 87 -17.09 19.07 9.04
C LEU A 87 -16.21 20.22 9.53
N THR A 88 -15.80 20.16 10.79
CA THR A 88 -14.81 21.09 11.33
C THR A 88 -13.42 20.72 10.81
N TRP A 89 -12.71 21.68 10.22
CA TRP A 89 -11.37 21.49 9.65
C TRP A 89 -10.26 21.28 10.69
N GLN A 90 -10.53 21.72 11.91
CA GLN A 90 -9.50 21.90 12.94
C GLN A 90 -9.35 20.68 13.84
N GLU A 91 -10.37 19.83 13.93
CA GLU A 91 -10.41 18.76 14.92
C GLU A 91 -10.79 17.41 14.29
N LEU A 92 -9.92 16.41 14.52
CA LEU A 92 -10.22 15.02 14.23
C LEU A 92 -11.48 14.56 15.01
N PRO A 93 -12.39 13.78 14.41
CA PRO A 93 -13.57 13.25 15.08
C PRO A 93 -13.23 12.29 16.25
N ARG A 94 -13.27 12.79 17.48
CA ARG A 94 -12.84 12.03 18.66
C ARG A 94 -13.96 11.24 19.36
N ASN A 95 -15.21 11.56 19.10
CA ASN A 95 -16.36 10.86 19.70
C ASN A 95 -17.30 10.25 18.65
N ALA A 96 -18.22 9.40 19.10
CA ALA A 96 -19.15 8.71 18.21
C ALA A 96 -20.01 9.67 17.38
N ALA A 97 -20.50 10.78 17.96
CA ALA A 97 -21.34 11.73 17.25
C ALA A 97 -20.60 12.47 16.14
N THR A 98 -19.34 12.87 16.38
CA THR A 98 -18.53 13.53 15.36
C THR A 98 -18.10 12.56 14.25
N ARG A 99 -17.81 11.28 14.57
CA ARG A 99 -17.56 10.24 13.55
C ARG A 99 -18.82 9.94 12.73
N GLN A 100 -20.00 9.86 13.38
CA GLN A 100 -21.27 9.66 12.69
C GLN A 100 -21.54 10.79 11.68
N ARG A 101 -21.23 12.03 12.02
CA ARG A 101 -21.36 13.17 11.08
C ARG A 101 -20.48 13.02 9.84
N VAL A 102 -19.27 12.46 9.97
CA VAL A 102 -18.42 12.14 8.80
C VAL A 102 -19.11 11.11 7.91
N ILE A 103 -19.65 10.04 8.49
CA ILE A 103 -20.40 9.01 7.76
C ILE A 103 -21.58 9.61 7.00
N GLU A 104 -22.39 10.44 7.67
CA GLU A 104 -23.54 11.13 7.04
C GLU A 104 -23.13 12.01 5.86
N VAL A 105 -21.99 12.71 5.96
CA VAL A 105 -21.44 13.51 4.86
C VAL A 105 -21.05 12.63 3.68
N LEU A 106 -20.43 11.47 3.94
CA LEU A 106 -20.06 10.52 2.88
C LEU A 106 -21.29 9.84 2.25
N GLN A 107 -22.29 9.47 3.06
CA GLN A 107 -23.56 8.91 2.59
C GLN A 107 -24.35 9.90 1.73
N ALA A 108 -24.36 11.16 2.13
CA ALA A 108 -25.03 12.22 1.37
C ALA A 108 -24.28 12.64 0.10
N SER A 109 -23.06 12.12 -0.11
CA SER A 109 -22.27 12.46 -1.29
C SER A 109 -22.85 11.82 -2.55
N ASN A 110 -23.12 12.64 -3.56
CA ASN A 110 -23.62 12.16 -4.85
C ASN A 110 -22.44 11.88 -5.80
N LEU A 111 -21.70 10.80 -5.52
CA LEU A 111 -20.53 10.44 -6.29
C LEU A 111 -20.93 9.89 -7.67
N LYS A 112 -20.27 10.37 -8.72
CA LYS A 112 -20.43 9.85 -10.09
C LYS A 112 -19.66 8.56 -10.34
N LYS A 113 -18.65 8.28 -9.53
CA LYS A 113 -17.77 7.12 -9.63
C LYS A 113 -17.44 6.60 -8.23
N THR A 114 -17.04 5.35 -8.18
CA THR A 114 -16.45 4.76 -6.97
C THR A 114 -15.16 5.48 -6.62
N VAL A 115 -15.00 5.81 -5.35
CA VAL A 115 -13.82 6.46 -4.79
C VAL A 115 -13.02 5.45 -3.96
N VAL A 116 -11.74 5.35 -4.24
CA VAL A 116 -10.81 4.59 -3.41
C VAL A 116 -9.87 5.56 -2.69
N PHE A 117 -9.97 5.59 -1.37
CA PHE A 117 -9.11 6.42 -0.53
C PHE A 117 -7.94 5.60 0.00
N VAL A 118 -6.72 6.00 -0.33
CA VAL A 118 -5.50 5.29 0.08
C VAL A 118 -4.71 6.11 1.09
N TRP A 119 -4.47 5.56 2.27
CA TRP A 119 -3.54 6.10 3.25
C TRP A 119 -2.23 5.32 3.24
N ASN A 120 -1.19 5.95 2.72
CA ASN A 120 0.16 5.38 2.68
C ASN A 120 0.92 5.67 3.98
N ASN A 121 1.73 4.72 4.44
CA ASN A 121 2.47 4.79 5.71
C ASN A 121 1.58 4.98 6.95
N TYR A 122 0.39 4.37 6.96
CA TYR A 122 -0.59 4.52 8.03
C TYR A 122 -0.02 4.25 9.43
N HIS A 123 0.90 3.31 9.57
CA HIS A 123 1.58 2.96 10.84
C HIS A 123 2.32 4.13 11.52
N LEU A 124 2.58 5.22 10.81
CA LEU A 124 3.25 6.40 11.36
C LEU A 124 2.31 7.30 12.18
N LEU A 125 0.99 7.19 12.00
CA LEU A 125 0.04 8.02 12.75
C LEU A 125 0.04 7.66 14.24
N GLY A 126 -0.02 6.37 14.57
CA GLY A 126 -0.05 5.90 15.96
C GLY A 126 -1.19 6.50 16.77
N SER A 127 -2.38 6.65 16.17
CA SER A 127 -3.52 7.37 16.73
C SER A 127 -4.73 6.48 16.86
N GLU A 128 -5.16 6.26 18.11
CA GLU A 128 -6.37 5.50 18.41
C GLU A 128 -7.65 6.17 17.84
N ASP A 129 -7.69 7.50 17.78
CA ASP A 129 -8.84 8.22 17.23
C ASP A 129 -8.92 8.08 15.70
N CYS A 130 -7.77 8.04 15.01
CA CYS A 130 -7.72 7.71 13.58
C CYS A 130 -8.19 6.26 13.34
N ASP A 131 -7.77 5.31 14.17
CA ASP A 131 -8.18 3.91 14.10
C ASP A 131 -9.70 3.77 14.32
N LYS A 132 -10.25 4.45 15.33
CA LYS A 132 -11.71 4.48 15.60
C LYS A 132 -12.50 5.11 14.45
N LEU A 133 -11.97 6.15 13.81
CA LEU A 133 -12.60 6.75 12.63
C LEU A 133 -12.63 5.75 11.47
N LEU A 134 -11.50 5.13 11.16
CA LEU A 134 -11.42 4.15 10.06
C LEU A 134 -12.31 2.93 10.30
N LEU A 135 -12.34 2.42 11.53
CA LEU A 135 -13.23 1.33 11.89
C LEU A 135 -14.71 1.71 11.73
N ALA A 136 -15.09 2.94 12.10
CA ALA A 136 -16.43 3.45 11.90
C ALA A 136 -16.79 3.57 10.41
N LEU A 137 -15.86 4.05 9.58
CA LEU A 137 -16.03 4.14 8.13
C LEU A 137 -16.16 2.76 7.48
N ALA A 138 -15.34 1.78 7.91
CA ALA A 138 -15.37 0.42 7.39
C ALA A 138 -16.69 -0.32 7.72
N LYS A 139 -17.30 -0.01 8.86
CA LYS A 139 -18.58 -0.59 9.29
C LYS A 139 -19.81 0.17 8.79
N ALA A 140 -19.61 1.31 8.16
CA ALA A 140 -20.71 2.13 7.63
C ALA A 140 -21.15 1.62 6.25
N ASP A 141 -22.43 1.78 5.93
CA ASP A 141 -22.96 1.52 4.59
C ASP A 141 -22.56 2.67 3.64
N LEU A 142 -21.43 2.47 2.96
CA LEU A 142 -20.79 3.44 2.06
C LEU A 142 -20.43 2.78 0.72
N PRO A 143 -21.41 2.40 -0.11
CA PRO A 143 -21.21 1.48 -1.25
C PRO A 143 -20.24 2.02 -2.33
N ASN A 144 -20.03 3.33 -2.40
CA ASN A 144 -19.13 3.96 -3.38
C ASN A 144 -17.79 4.40 -2.77
N TRP A 145 -17.51 4.01 -1.53
CA TRP A 145 -16.28 4.35 -0.83
C TRP A 145 -15.52 3.10 -0.41
N HIS A 146 -14.27 3.02 -0.81
CA HIS A 146 -13.36 1.96 -0.39
C HIS A 146 -12.11 2.57 0.22
N PHE A 147 -11.70 2.04 1.36
CA PHE A 147 -10.56 2.55 2.12
C PHE A 147 -9.40 1.56 2.05
N VAL A 148 -8.20 2.05 1.77
CA VAL A 148 -6.99 1.23 1.65
C VAL A 148 -5.91 1.76 2.58
N LEU A 149 -5.43 0.92 3.49
CA LEU A 149 -4.31 1.21 4.38
C LEU A 149 -3.06 0.51 3.88
N LEU A 150 -2.01 1.27 3.55
CA LEU A 150 -0.68 0.74 3.31
C LEU A 150 0.15 0.96 4.56
N THR A 151 0.55 -0.11 5.20
CA THR A 151 1.18 -0.07 6.53
C THR A 151 2.36 -1.04 6.60
N GLN A 152 3.28 -0.84 7.55
CA GLN A 152 4.39 -1.79 7.78
C GLN A 152 4.02 -2.85 8.82
N ARG A 153 3.11 -2.55 9.72
CA ARG A 153 2.56 -3.45 10.74
C ARG A 153 1.02 -3.37 10.71
N PRO A 154 0.31 -4.38 11.17
CA PRO A 154 -1.15 -4.29 11.31
C PRO A 154 -1.52 -3.06 12.15
N PRO A 155 -2.67 -2.43 11.88
CA PRO A 155 -3.22 -1.41 12.77
C PRO A 155 -3.57 -2.02 14.13
N ASP A 156 -3.67 -1.19 15.16
CA ASP A 156 -3.88 -1.66 16.54
C ASP A 156 -5.35 -2.11 16.82
N PHE A 157 -6.28 -1.89 15.88
CA PHE A 157 -7.63 -2.41 15.99
C PHE A 157 -7.76 -3.83 15.43
N THR A 158 -8.71 -4.60 15.97
CA THR A 158 -8.93 -6.00 15.59
C THR A 158 -9.48 -6.11 14.17
N LEU A 159 -8.69 -6.70 13.26
CA LEU A 159 -9.10 -6.96 11.87
C LEU A 159 -9.92 -8.24 11.73
N ASP A 160 -9.76 -9.20 12.65
CA ASP A 160 -10.32 -10.56 12.51
C ASP A 160 -11.84 -10.53 12.32
N GLU A 161 -12.56 -9.69 13.08
CA GLU A 161 -14.02 -9.53 12.94
C GLU A 161 -14.41 -9.05 11.53
N LEU A 162 -13.70 -8.05 11.00
CA LEU A 162 -13.97 -7.49 9.66
C LEU A 162 -13.65 -8.51 8.56
N VAL A 163 -12.55 -9.25 8.72
CA VAL A 163 -12.16 -10.31 7.78
C VAL A 163 -13.18 -11.44 7.76
N LEU A 164 -13.63 -11.91 8.94
CA LEU A 164 -14.63 -12.97 9.06
C LEU A 164 -15.99 -12.57 8.46
N LYS A 165 -16.35 -11.28 8.55
CA LYS A 165 -17.58 -10.75 7.94
C LYS A 165 -17.46 -10.45 6.45
N GLY A 166 -16.27 -10.59 5.86
CA GLY A 166 -16.00 -10.20 4.48
C GLY A 166 -15.98 -8.68 4.25
N GLU A 167 -15.79 -7.91 5.30
CA GLU A 167 -15.73 -6.43 5.28
C GLU A 167 -14.28 -5.91 5.15
N CYS A 168 -13.28 -6.78 5.24
CA CYS A 168 -11.87 -6.42 5.12
C CYS A 168 -11.07 -7.40 4.26
N LEU A 169 -10.36 -6.89 3.27
CA LEU A 169 -9.31 -7.59 2.56
C LEU A 169 -7.98 -7.37 3.30
N TYR A 170 -7.48 -8.40 3.97
CA TYR A 170 -6.21 -8.33 4.67
C TYR A 170 -5.10 -9.01 3.88
N LEU A 171 -4.09 -8.22 3.48
CA LEU A 171 -2.89 -8.65 2.76
C LEU A 171 -1.68 -8.62 3.69
N GLN A 172 -0.96 -9.72 3.75
CA GLN A 172 0.17 -9.97 4.64
C GLN A 172 1.49 -10.05 3.85
N PRO A 173 2.68 -10.08 4.49
CA PRO A 173 3.96 -10.15 3.79
C PRO A 173 4.06 -11.30 2.78
N LYS A 174 3.50 -12.46 3.10
CA LYS A 174 3.46 -13.64 2.22
C LYS A 174 2.76 -13.39 0.87
N ASP A 175 1.77 -12.48 0.86
CA ASP A 175 1.03 -12.14 -0.36
C ASP A 175 1.89 -11.36 -1.34
N PHE A 176 2.84 -10.58 -0.83
CA PHE A 176 3.76 -9.74 -1.61
C PHE A 176 5.07 -10.44 -1.94
N ALA A 177 5.53 -11.36 -1.10
CA ALA A 177 6.79 -12.08 -1.30
C ALA A 177 6.78 -12.84 -2.62
N PHE A 178 7.89 -12.80 -3.35
CA PHE A 178 8.05 -13.55 -4.59
C PHE A 178 8.44 -14.99 -4.30
N GLU A 179 7.88 -15.90 -5.08
CA GLU A 179 8.27 -17.30 -5.15
C GLU A 179 9.29 -17.53 -6.28
N VAL A 180 9.84 -18.74 -6.40
CA VAL A 180 10.82 -19.09 -7.45
C VAL A 180 10.32 -18.75 -8.86
N SER A 181 9.06 -19.06 -9.14
CA SER A 181 8.42 -18.75 -10.42
C SER A 181 8.33 -17.24 -10.68
N ASP A 182 8.00 -16.46 -9.66
CA ASP A 182 7.90 -14.99 -9.74
C ASP A 182 9.28 -14.38 -10.02
N ILE A 183 10.32 -14.86 -9.34
CA ILE A 183 11.72 -14.41 -9.52
C ILE A 183 12.15 -14.65 -10.96
N ILE A 184 11.92 -15.85 -11.51
CA ILE A 184 12.26 -16.18 -12.90
C ILE A 184 11.57 -15.22 -13.89
N VAL A 185 10.26 -15.01 -13.71
CA VAL A 185 9.47 -14.11 -14.59
C VAL A 185 9.92 -12.66 -14.43
N TYR A 186 10.16 -12.20 -13.21
CA TYR A 186 10.62 -10.83 -12.93
C TYR A 186 11.98 -10.53 -13.58
N TYR A 187 12.96 -11.44 -13.45
CA TYR A 187 14.28 -11.27 -14.06
C TYR A 187 14.21 -11.36 -15.58
N ARG A 188 13.42 -12.29 -16.13
CA ARG A 188 13.20 -12.38 -17.59
C ARG A 188 12.58 -11.09 -18.16
N LYS A 189 11.59 -10.50 -17.50
CA LYS A 189 11.02 -9.20 -17.90
C LYS A 189 12.05 -8.08 -17.93
N ASN A 190 13.08 -8.19 -17.10
CA ASN A 190 14.18 -7.22 -17.02
C ASN A 190 15.42 -7.65 -17.83
N GLY A 191 15.30 -8.60 -18.76
CA GLY A 191 16.34 -8.97 -19.71
C GLY A 191 17.33 -10.02 -19.21
N ILE A 192 17.12 -10.63 -18.04
CA ILE A 192 17.97 -11.65 -17.46
C ILE A 192 17.25 -13.00 -17.47
N VAL A 193 17.88 -14.01 -18.06
CA VAL A 193 17.39 -15.39 -18.02
C VAL A 193 18.05 -16.10 -16.83
N LEU A 194 17.24 -16.49 -15.85
CA LEU A 194 17.72 -17.27 -14.69
C LEU A 194 17.36 -18.73 -14.85
N GLU A 195 18.30 -19.61 -14.54
CA GLU A 195 18.03 -21.02 -14.28
C GLU A 195 17.29 -21.17 -12.93
N ARG A 196 16.52 -22.25 -12.81
CA ARG A 196 15.74 -22.54 -11.59
C ARG A 196 16.59 -22.53 -10.32
N ARG A 197 17.77 -23.17 -10.37
CA ARG A 197 18.70 -23.22 -9.21
C ARG A 197 19.18 -21.83 -8.78
N ALA A 198 19.44 -20.93 -9.73
CA ALA A 198 19.83 -19.55 -9.43
C ALA A 198 18.66 -18.77 -8.78
N ALA A 199 17.43 -19.00 -9.24
CA ALA A 199 16.24 -18.40 -8.63
C ALA A 199 15.96 -18.95 -7.22
N GLU A 200 16.19 -20.25 -6.98
CA GLU A 200 16.10 -20.87 -5.65
C GLU A 200 17.14 -20.28 -4.68
N ASN A 201 18.37 -20.05 -5.14
CA ASN A 201 19.41 -19.37 -4.34
C ASN A 201 19.02 -17.92 -4.01
N LEU A 202 18.46 -17.19 -4.97
CA LEU A 202 17.97 -15.82 -4.74
C LEU A 202 16.79 -15.82 -3.75
N LEU A 203 15.88 -16.78 -3.84
CA LEU A 203 14.78 -16.92 -2.89
C LEU A 203 15.32 -17.19 -1.48
N ALA A 204 16.26 -18.12 -1.33
CA ALA A 204 16.88 -18.45 -0.04
C ALA A 204 17.60 -17.22 0.58
N ALA A 205 18.24 -16.38 -0.25
CA ALA A 205 18.97 -15.19 0.20
C ALA A 205 18.06 -13.99 0.52
N THR A 206 16.87 -13.91 -0.09
CA THR A 206 16.01 -12.73 -0.02
C THR A 206 14.66 -12.99 0.63
N GLU A 207 14.31 -14.26 0.88
CA GLU A 207 12.97 -14.67 1.33
C GLU A 207 11.84 -14.11 0.44
N GLY A 208 12.13 -13.86 -0.83
CA GLY A 208 11.19 -13.27 -1.78
C GLY A 208 11.00 -11.75 -1.61
N TRP A 209 11.82 -11.08 -0.81
CA TRP A 209 11.73 -9.63 -0.60
C TRP A 209 12.06 -8.84 -1.87
N VAL A 210 11.05 -8.15 -2.41
CA VAL A 210 11.10 -7.52 -3.74
C VAL A 210 12.22 -6.49 -3.86
N SER A 211 12.49 -5.70 -2.80
CA SER A 211 13.56 -4.70 -2.84
C SER A 211 14.94 -5.34 -2.89
N ALA A 212 15.19 -6.44 -2.17
CA ALA A 212 16.44 -7.18 -2.26
C ALA A 212 16.62 -7.78 -3.67
N LEU A 213 15.60 -8.42 -4.20
CA LEU A 213 15.61 -8.95 -5.57
C LEU A 213 15.91 -7.87 -6.61
N TYR A 214 15.38 -6.66 -6.43
CA TYR A 214 15.70 -5.52 -7.29
C TYR A 214 17.16 -5.06 -7.18
N LEU A 215 17.74 -5.07 -5.98
CA LEU A 215 19.15 -4.72 -5.79
C LEU A 215 20.07 -5.75 -6.45
N TYR A 216 19.78 -7.04 -6.30
CA TYR A 216 20.51 -8.10 -7.02
C TYR A 216 20.37 -7.93 -8.55
N LEU A 217 19.18 -7.63 -9.05
CA LEU A 217 18.95 -7.37 -10.46
C LEU A 217 19.84 -6.22 -10.98
N ARG A 218 19.98 -5.13 -10.21
CA ARG A 218 20.87 -4.01 -10.56
C ARG A 218 22.32 -4.41 -10.62
N GLN A 219 22.79 -5.27 -9.71
CA GLN A 219 24.17 -5.78 -9.72
C GLN A 219 24.46 -6.61 -10.97
N TYR A 220 23.54 -7.49 -11.36
CA TYR A 220 23.67 -8.26 -12.61
C TYR A 220 23.86 -7.36 -13.84
N HIS A 221 23.11 -6.26 -13.92
CA HIS A 221 23.25 -5.32 -15.03
C HIS A 221 24.56 -4.53 -15.02
N ASN A 222 25.14 -4.31 -13.84
CA ASN A 222 26.42 -3.61 -13.71
C ASN A 222 27.63 -4.54 -13.89
N GLY A 223 27.43 -5.83 -14.23
CA GLY A 223 28.50 -6.80 -14.39
C GLY A 223 29.20 -7.18 -13.08
N GLN A 224 28.58 -6.87 -11.94
CA GLN A 224 29.10 -7.20 -10.61
C GLN A 224 28.56 -8.57 -10.19
N SER A 225 29.42 -9.43 -9.65
CA SER A 225 28.97 -10.65 -8.97
C SER A 225 28.13 -10.30 -7.76
N PRO A 226 27.05 -11.02 -7.46
CA PRO A 226 26.20 -10.74 -6.30
C PRO A 226 27.04 -10.75 -5.01
N GLN A 227 27.01 -9.63 -4.30
CA GLN A 227 27.62 -9.49 -2.96
C GLN A 227 26.89 -10.36 -1.95
N THR A 228 27.53 -10.66 -0.83
CA THR A 228 26.93 -11.47 0.23
C THR A 228 25.65 -10.84 0.80
N GLY A 229 24.74 -11.66 1.32
CA GLY A 229 23.44 -11.20 1.85
C GLY A 229 23.55 -10.08 2.91
N GLU A 230 24.64 -10.03 3.70
CA GLU A 230 24.89 -8.99 4.71
C GLU A 230 25.13 -7.58 4.11
N GLU A 231 25.87 -7.49 3.00
CA GLU A 231 26.11 -6.20 2.33
C GLU A 231 24.83 -5.66 1.69
N LEU A 232 23.99 -6.54 1.18
CA LEU A 232 22.67 -6.19 0.66
C LEU A 232 21.74 -5.68 1.75
N LEU A 233 21.74 -6.33 2.89
CA LEU A 233 20.93 -5.90 4.04
C LEU A 233 21.31 -4.48 4.48
N ARG A 234 22.61 -4.17 4.53
CA ARG A 234 23.11 -2.82 4.86
C ARG A 234 22.69 -1.77 3.83
N LEU A 235 22.76 -2.09 2.53
CA LEU A 235 22.33 -1.17 1.46
C LEU A 235 20.83 -0.89 1.51
N VAL A 236 20.03 -1.89 1.80
CA VAL A 236 18.57 -1.73 1.92
C VAL A 236 18.20 -0.96 3.17
N GLN A 237 18.86 -1.22 4.30
CA GLN A 237 18.66 -0.44 5.52
C GLN A 237 19.03 1.03 5.32
N ALA A 238 20.13 1.33 4.63
CA ALA A 238 20.53 2.70 4.30
C ALA A 238 19.50 3.44 3.42
N VAL A 239 18.77 2.72 2.54
CA VAL A 239 17.71 3.30 1.69
C VAL A 239 16.37 3.40 2.41
N ALA A 240 16.14 2.56 3.42
CA ALA A 240 14.89 2.54 4.19
C ALA A 240 14.82 3.63 5.27
N TYR A 241 15.98 4.14 5.72
CA TYR A 241 16.09 5.10 6.83
C TYR A 241 16.49 6.53 6.37
N ASN A 242 16.64 6.77 5.07
CA ASN A 242 16.75 8.09 4.43
C ASN A 242 15.47 8.43 3.64
#